data_29e300772f894335024be678c3fbaf4e
#
_entry.id   29e300772f894335024be678c3fbaf4e
#
_cell.length_a   1.000
_cell.length_b   1.000
_cell.length_c   1.000
_cell.angle_alpha   90.00
_cell.angle_beta   90.00
_cell.angle_gamma   90.00
#
_symmetry.space_group_name_H-M   'P 1'
#
loop_
_entity.id
_entity.type
_entity.pdbx_description
1 polymer ?
#
loop_
_entity_poly.entity_id
_entity_poly.type
_entity_poly.pdbx_seq_one_letter_code
_entity_poly.pdbx_strand_id
1 'polypeptide(L)'
;LVIILTSMTANAVNLLAAGSALSNIFTKLKLKYSLWIVVLLATVVTFIPMFVGSFLSAFESFLDYVGMVLGPTIAIICTDFYFRAHRQYDVDELGKVGGKYWYRGGVNWVAIIVFAIGVAFFLGVHQLPIFVNTIGATFIDMCLSGILYYGNMLLVDRKEDELCY
;
A
#
# COMPACT_ATOMS: atom_id res chain seq x y z
N LEU A 1 -8.82 30.43 -9.41
CA LEU A 1 -9.10 30.44 -7.98
C LEU A 1 -9.54 29.05 -7.48
N VAL A 2 -10.54 28.42 -8.14
CA VAL A 2 -11.06 27.09 -7.76
C VAL A 2 -9.95 26.02 -7.73
N ILE A 3 -9.12 25.95 -8.76
CA ILE A 3 -8.01 24.98 -8.85
C ILE A 3 -7.04 25.16 -7.68
N ILE A 4 -6.69 26.38 -7.32
CA ILE A 4 -5.78 26.66 -6.21
C ILE A 4 -6.38 26.20 -4.89
N LEU A 5 -7.65 26.53 -4.63
CA LEU A 5 -8.35 26.12 -3.41
C LEU A 5 -8.47 24.59 -3.31
N THR A 6 -8.82 23.92 -4.40
CA THR A 6 -8.93 22.46 -4.45
C THR A 6 -7.58 21.81 -4.18
N SER A 7 -6.50 22.29 -4.80
CA SER A 7 -5.14 21.77 -4.57
C SER A 7 -4.68 21.99 -3.12
N MET A 8 -4.96 23.16 -2.55
CA MET A 8 -4.61 23.43 -1.14
C MET A 8 -5.36 22.50 -0.18
N THR A 9 -6.67 22.28 -0.42
CA THR A 9 -7.49 21.39 0.39
C THR A 9 -7.00 19.95 0.30
N ALA A 10 -6.73 19.45 -0.91
CA ALA A 10 -6.21 18.11 -1.14
C ALA A 10 -4.87 17.89 -0.44
N ASN A 11 -3.94 18.86 -0.55
CA ASN A 11 -2.66 18.79 0.13
C ASN A 11 -2.79 18.81 1.65
N ALA A 12 -3.70 19.61 2.21
CA ALA A 12 -3.94 19.64 3.64
C ALA A 12 -4.45 18.28 4.18
N VAL A 13 -5.37 17.64 3.45
CA VAL A 13 -5.88 16.30 3.81
C VAL A 13 -4.78 15.24 3.72
N ASN A 14 -3.97 15.27 2.66
CA ASN A 14 -2.85 14.36 2.49
C ASN A 14 -1.79 14.48 3.60
N LEU A 15 -1.44 15.71 3.98
CA LEU A 15 -0.53 15.97 5.08
C LEU A 15 -1.09 15.49 6.42
N LEU A 16 -2.39 15.70 6.66
CA LEU A 16 -3.05 15.23 7.87
C LEU A 16 -3.06 13.69 7.93
N ALA A 17 -3.37 13.02 6.82
CA ALA A 17 -3.35 11.57 6.72
C ALA A 17 -1.95 11.01 6.99
N ALA A 18 -0.91 11.57 6.36
CA ALA A 18 0.46 11.17 6.57
C ALA A 18 0.95 11.42 8.00
N GLY A 19 0.58 12.57 8.59
CA GLY A 19 0.89 12.88 9.99
C GLY A 19 0.21 11.93 10.97
N SER A 20 -1.04 11.55 10.70
CA SER A 20 -1.78 10.56 11.51
C SER A 20 -1.14 9.17 11.39
N ALA A 21 -0.77 8.75 10.20
CA ALA A 21 -0.07 7.48 9.98
C ALA A 21 1.25 7.43 10.76
N LEU A 22 2.05 8.50 10.71
CA LEU A 22 3.31 8.58 11.45
C LEU A 22 3.10 8.56 12.97
N SER A 23 2.06 9.23 13.49
CA SER A 23 1.75 9.20 14.93
C SER A 23 1.24 7.83 15.39
N ASN A 24 0.61 7.05 14.51
CA ASN A 24 0.18 5.67 14.80
C ASN A 24 1.37 4.69 14.84
N ILE A 25 2.35 4.88 13.97
CA ILE A 25 3.59 4.08 13.98
C ILE A 25 4.42 4.42 15.24
N PHE A 26 4.56 5.69 15.54
CA PHE A 26 5.30 6.17 16.70
C PHE A 26 4.34 6.69 17.77
N THR A 27 3.77 5.80 18.57
CA THR A 27 2.75 6.10 19.58
C THR A 27 3.17 7.14 20.64
N LYS A 28 4.47 7.38 20.80
CA LYS A 28 5.01 8.41 21.70
C LYS A 28 5.01 9.82 21.08
N LEU A 29 4.83 9.93 19.76
CA LEU A 29 4.82 11.21 19.05
C LEU A 29 3.41 11.80 19.06
N LYS A 30 3.27 13.02 19.60
CA LYS A 30 2.03 13.78 19.50
C LYS A 30 1.78 14.17 18.04
N LEU A 31 0.54 14.11 17.58
CA LEU A 31 0.12 14.44 16.20
C LEU A 31 0.73 15.76 15.69
N LYS A 32 0.83 16.78 16.54
CA LYS A 32 1.43 18.07 16.18
C LYS A 32 2.89 17.93 15.70
N TYR A 33 3.72 17.15 16.39
CA TYR A 33 5.12 16.97 16.01
C TYR A 33 5.25 16.07 14.76
N SER A 34 4.38 15.08 14.65
CA SER A 34 4.28 14.22 13.48
C SER A 34 3.97 15.03 12.22
N LEU A 35 3.01 15.95 12.29
CA LEU A 35 2.68 16.86 11.18
C LEU A 35 3.87 17.74 10.77
N TRP A 36 4.60 18.33 11.72
CA TRP A 36 5.77 19.14 11.41
C TRP A 36 6.87 18.33 10.71
N ILE A 37 7.12 17.10 11.18
CA ILE A 37 8.10 16.20 10.55
C ILE A 37 7.69 15.88 9.11
N VAL A 38 6.42 15.54 8.88
CA VAL A 38 5.89 15.23 7.55
C VAL A 38 5.99 16.44 6.61
N VAL A 39 5.61 17.62 7.06
CA VAL A 39 5.70 18.86 6.27
C VAL A 39 7.14 19.15 5.88
N LEU A 40 8.07 19.03 6.84
CA LEU A 40 9.49 19.31 6.59
C LEU A 40 10.08 18.29 5.60
N LEU A 41 9.79 17.00 5.78
CA LEU A 41 10.19 15.94 4.85
C LEU A 41 9.59 16.15 3.46
N ALA A 42 8.30 16.41 3.36
CA ALA A 42 7.63 16.67 2.09
C ALA A 42 8.25 17.86 1.36
N THR A 43 8.55 18.95 2.08
CA THR A 43 9.20 20.13 1.52
C THR A 43 10.58 19.78 0.94
N VAL A 44 11.43 19.08 1.71
CA VAL A 44 12.77 18.67 1.24
C VAL A 44 12.67 17.78 0.01
N VAL A 45 11.79 16.77 0.03
CA VAL A 45 11.60 15.86 -1.11
C VAL A 45 11.08 16.59 -2.35
N THR A 46 10.23 17.61 -2.19
CA THR A 46 9.70 18.40 -3.31
C THR A 46 10.78 19.28 -3.96
N PHE A 47 11.79 19.71 -3.20
CA PHE A 47 12.89 20.50 -3.77
C PHE A 47 13.82 19.67 -4.67
N ILE A 48 13.97 18.39 -4.43
CA ILE A 48 14.89 17.52 -5.20
C ILE A 48 14.56 17.53 -6.71
N PRO A 49 13.32 17.30 -7.16
CA PRO A 49 12.98 17.34 -8.58
C PRO A 49 13.13 18.71 -9.24
N MET A 50 13.04 19.80 -8.48
CA MET A 50 13.20 21.15 -9.05
C MET A 50 14.64 21.43 -9.52
N PHE A 51 15.64 20.75 -8.92
CA PHE A 51 17.05 20.89 -9.31
C PHE A 51 17.48 19.89 -10.40
N VAL A 52 16.68 18.83 -10.64
CA VAL A 52 16.94 17.86 -11.68
C VAL A 52 16.14 18.27 -12.92
N GLY A 53 16.81 18.72 -13.97
CA GLY A 53 16.27 19.43 -15.14
C GLY A 53 15.12 18.81 -15.96
N SER A 54 14.48 17.72 -15.49
CA SER A 54 13.31 17.08 -16.09
C SER A 54 12.28 16.78 -15.01
N PHE A 55 11.68 17.83 -14.44
CA PHE A 55 10.66 17.68 -13.38
C PHE A 55 9.53 16.71 -13.76
N LEU A 56 9.02 16.78 -14.99
CA LEU A 56 7.91 15.93 -15.43
C LEU A 56 8.31 14.46 -15.44
N SER A 57 9.45 14.13 -16.03
CA SER A 57 9.94 12.74 -16.07
C SER A 57 10.28 12.18 -14.69
N ALA A 58 10.85 12.99 -13.80
CA ALA A 58 11.10 12.59 -12.42
C ALA A 58 9.79 12.36 -11.64
N PHE A 59 8.77 13.16 -11.90
CA PHE A 59 7.45 13.02 -11.30
C PHE A 59 6.71 11.77 -11.81
N GLU A 60 6.76 11.49 -13.10
CA GLU A 60 6.22 10.26 -13.70
C GLU A 60 6.88 9.03 -13.07
N SER A 61 8.21 8.99 -13.01
CA SER A 61 8.93 7.90 -12.35
C SER A 61 8.56 7.74 -10.88
N PHE A 62 8.38 8.85 -10.16
CA PHE A 62 7.92 8.79 -8.77
C PHE A 62 6.53 8.16 -8.65
N LEU A 63 5.59 8.53 -9.53
CA LEU A 63 4.24 7.94 -9.54
C LEU A 63 4.27 6.44 -9.84
N ASP A 64 5.17 6.01 -10.73
CA ASP A 64 5.36 4.59 -11.04
C ASP A 64 5.86 3.81 -9.82
N TYR A 65 6.83 4.34 -9.07
CA TYR A 65 7.30 3.71 -7.82
C TYR A 65 6.21 3.67 -6.75
N VAL A 66 5.40 4.71 -6.63
CA VAL A 66 4.24 4.72 -5.73
C VAL A 66 3.23 3.66 -6.16
N GLY A 67 2.95 3.54 -7.46
CA GLY A 67 2.07 2.52 -8.03
C GLY A 67 2.57 1.09 -7.76
N MET A 68 3.88 0.86 -7.88
CA MET A 68 4.54 -0.41 -7.60
C MET A 68 4.30 -0.91 -6.17
N VAL A 69 4.26 0.01 -5.20
CA VAL A 69 4.04 -0.34 -3.78
C VAL A 69 2.56 -0.40 -3.44
N LEU A 70 1.77 0.58 -3.89
CA LEU A 70 0.35 0.67 -3.55
C LEU A 70 -0.50 -0.36 -4.30
N GLY A 71 -0.16 -0.70 -5.54
CA GLY A 71 -0.90 -1.66 -6.35
C GLY A 71 -1.10 -3.01 -5.63
N PRO A 72 -0.02 -3.76 -5.37
CA PRO A 72 -0.12 -5.03 -4.65
C PRO A 72 -0.67 -4.88 -3.23
N THR A 73 -0.34 -3.78 -2.53
CA THR A 73 -0.86 -3.54 -1.17
C THR A 73 -2.38 -3.43 -1.16
N ILE A 74 -2.96 -2.61 -2.04
CA ILE A 74 -4.42 -2.44 -2.15
C ILE A 74 -5.08 -3.75 -2.57
N ALA A 75 -4.49 -4.47 -3.53
CA ALA A 75 -5.01 -5.75 -3.99
C ALA A 75 -5.09 -6.79 -2.85
N ILE A 76 -4.03 -6.91 -2.03
CA ILE A 76 -3.99 -7.80 -0.88
C ILE A 76 -5.07 -7.42 0.14
N ILE A 77 -5.15 -6.13 0.51
CA ILE A 77 -6.13 -5.64 1.48
C ILE A 77 -7.57 -5.86 0.99
N CYS A 78 -7.85 -5.55 -0.28
CA CYS A 78 -9.16 -5.76 -0.87
C CYS A 78 -9.53 -7.25 -0.90
N THR A 79 -8.60 -8.11 -1.31
CA THR A 79 -8.84 -9.55 -1.35
C THR A 79 -9.07 -10.13 0.05
N ASP A 80 -8.28 -9.72 1.04
CA ASP A 80 -8.45 -10.13 2.43
C ASP A 80 -9.81 -9.69 2.97
N PHE A 81 -10.20 -8.44 2.73
CA PHE A 81 -11.46 -7.87 3.20
C PHE A 81 -12.69 -8.56 2.59
N TYR A 82 -12.69 -8.77 1.27
CA TYR A 82 -13.86 -9.31 0.59
C TYR A 82 -14.01 -10.82 0.75
N PHE A 83 -12.92 -11.56 0.68
CA PHE A 83 -12.93 -13.03 0.64
C PHE A 83 -12.65 -13.68 1.99
N ARG A 84 -11.78 -13.12 2.81
CA ARG A 84 -11.45 -13.68 4.12
C ARG A 84 -12.31 -13.13 5.25
N ALA A 85 -12.42 -11.80 5.33
CA ALA A 85 -13.19 -11.15 6.39
C ALA A 85 -14.68 -11.05 6.09
N HIS A 86 -15.14 -11.53 4.90
CA HIS A 86 -16.55 -11.45 4.48
C HIS A 86 -17.17 -10.06 4.71
N ARG A 87 -16.38 -9.00 4.45
CA ARG A 87 -16.75 -7.58 4.61
C ARG A 87 -16.96 -7.13 6.06
N GLN A 88 -16.55 -7.92 7.04
CA GLN A 88 -16.69 -7.57 8.45
C GLN A 88 -15.41 -7.94 9.20
N TYR A 89 -14.70 -6.92 9.70
CA TYR A 89 -13.64 -7.11 10.67
C TYR A 89 -14.20 -6.90 12.07
N ASP A 90 -13.85 -7.80 12.97
CA ASP A 90 -14.05 -7.58 14.41
C ASP A 90 -12.93 -6.66 14.90
N VAL A 91 -13.29 -5.37 15.06
CA VAL A 91 -12.34 -4.31 15.41
C VAL A 91 -11.73 -4.55 16.79
N ASP A 92 -12.47 -5.17 17.70
CA ASP A 92 -12.03 -5.47 19.06
C ASP A 92 -10.96 -6.58 19.10
N GLU A 93 -10.93 -7.45 18.08
CA GLU A 93 -9.96 -8.54 17.97
C GLU A 93 -8.71 -8.17 17.14
N LEU A 94 -8.77 -7.10 16.35
CA LEU A 94 -7.66 -6.67 15.47
C LEU A 94 -6.37 -6.30 16.23
N GLY A 95 -6.49 -5.81 17.46
CA GLY A 95 -5.36 -5.35 18.27
C GLY A 95 -4.92 -6.33 19.37
N LYS A 96 -5.58 -7.48 19.52
CA LYS A 96 -5.27 -8.42 20.60
C LYS A 96 -4.18 -9.40 20.22
N VAL A 97 -3.17 -9.50 21.07
CA VAL A 97 -2.12 -10.52 20.96
C VAL A 97 -2.75 -11.91 21.17
N GLY A 98 -2.65 -12.79 20.16
CA GLY A 98 -3.30 -14.10 20.17
C GLY A 98 -4.79 -14.09 19.78
N GLY A 99 -5.34 -12.97 19.31
CA GLY A 99 -6.70 -12.87 18.79
C GLY A 99 -6.88 -13.57 17.43
N LYS A 100 -8.11 -13.58 16.93
CA LYS A 100 -8.52 -14.22 15.66
C LYS A 100 -7.67 -13.81 14.44
N TYR A 101 -7.14 -12.59 14.44
CA TYR A 101 -6.31 -12.05 13.36
C TYR A 101 -4.81 -12.04 13.66
N TRP A 102 -4.40 -12.73 14.75
CA TRP A 102 -3.00 -12.84 15.12
C TRP A 102 -2.31 -13.94 14.32
N TYR A 103 -1.65 -13.55 13.22
CA TYR A 103 -0.83 -14.46 12.42
C TYR A 103 0.41 -14.96 13.19
N ARG A 104 1.16 -15.88 12.62
CA ARG A 104 2.40 -16.40 13.21
C ARG A 104 3.36 -15.28 13.59
N GLY A 105 3.47 -14.99 14.87
CA GLY A 105 4.29 -13.89 15.38
C GLY A 105 3.75 -12.48 15.08
N GLY A 106 2.44 -12.32 14.80
CA GLY A 106 1.83 -11.03 14.47
C GLY A 106 2.05 -10.55 13.03
N VAL A 107 2.63 -11.39 12.17
CA VAL A 107 2.97 -11.02 10.80
C VAL A 107 2.34 -11.98 9.79
N ASN A 108 1.63 -11.42 8.81
CA ASN A 108 1.11 -12.19 7.68
C ASN A 108 2.20 -12.41 6.63
N TRP A 109 2.96 -13.50 6.76
CA TRP A 109 4.04 -13.84 5.83
C TRP A 109 3.56 -14.06 4.40
N VAL A 110 2.34 -14.56 4.21
CA VAL A 110 1.75 -14.76 2.87
C VAL A 110 1.58 -13.41 2.18
N ALA A 111 1.06 -12.42 2.89
CA ALA A 111 0.91 -11.07 2.35
C ALA A 111 2.26 -10.45 1.95
N ILE A 112 3.30 -10.64 2.78
CA ILE A 112 4.65 -10.14 2.49
C ILE A 112 5.25 -10.80 1.25
N ILE A 113 5.11 -12.12 1.13
CA ILE A 113 5.62 -12.86 -0.04
C ILE A 113 4.89 -12.43 -1.30
N VAL A 114 3.56 -12.36 -1.28
CA VAL A 114 2.76 -11.90 -2.43
C VAL A 114 3.11 -10.46 -2.79
N PHE A 115 3.28 -9.59 -1.81
CA PHE A 115 3.72 -8.21 -2.03
C PHE A 115 5.10 -8.17 -2.73
N ALA A 116 6.07 -8.94 -2.24
CA ALA A 116 7.40 -9.01 -2.86
C ALA A 116 7.35 -9.53 -4.30
N ILE A 117 6.51 -10.53 -4.58
CA ILE A 117 6.27 -11.05 -5.94
C ILE A 117 5.64 -9.97 -6.81
N GLY A 118 4.64 -9.22 -6.33
CA GLY A 118 4.02 -8.12 -7.05
C GLY A 118 5.04 -7.05 -7.42
N VAL A 119 5.83 -6.58 -6.47
CA VAL A 119 6.90 -5.60 -6.73
C VAL A 119 7.90 -6.11 -7.79
N ALA A 120 8.33 -7.37 -7.70
CA ALA A 120 9.24 -7.95 -8.67
C ALA A 120 8.61 -8.07 -10.07
N PHE A 121 7.33 -8.45 -10.12
CA PHE A 121 6.57 -8.53 -11.35
C PHE A 121 6.38 -7.15 -11.99
N PHE A 122 6.04 -6.13 -11.20
CA PHE A 122 5.93 -4.76 -11.68
C PHE A 122 7.22 -4.29 -12.35
N LEU A 123 8.39 -4.51 -11.71
CA LEU A 123 9.69 -4.15 -12.26
C LEU A 123 9.96 -4.84 -13.62
N GLY A 124 9.50 -6.09 -13.79
CA GLY A 124 9.59 -6.82 -15.06
C GLY A 124 8.67 -6.25 -16.14
N VAL A 125 7.41 -6.01 -15.80
CA VAL A 125 6.38 -5.52 -16.73
C VAL A 125 6.63 -4.06 -17.12
N HIS A 126 7.14 -3.24 -16.21
CA HIS A 126 7.47 -1.83 -16.47
C HIS A 126 8.51 -1.66 -17.59
N GLN A 127 9.35 -2.67 -17.83
CA GLN A 127 10.30 -2.66 -18.95
C GLN A 127 9.67 -2.96 -20.32
N LEU A 128 8.41 -3.40 -20.35
CA LEU A 128 7.70 -3.77 -21.57
C LEU A 128 6.75 -2.64 -22.01
N PRO A 129 7.10 -1.87 -23.04
CA PRO A 129 6.34 -0.67 -23.44
C PRO A 129 4.89 -0.97 -23.87
N ILE A 130 4.60 -2.21 -24.27
CA ILE A 130 3.24 -2.63 -24.65
C ILE A 130 2.29 -2.54 -23.45
N PHE A 131 2.70 -3.01 -22.29
CA PHE A 131 1.85 -3.03 -21.09
C PHE A 131 1.71 -1.65 -20.46
N VAL A 132 2.80 -0.90 -20.42
CA VAL A 132 2.82 0.47 -19.84
C VAL A 132 1.90 1.42 -20.62
N ASN A 133 1.91 1.33 -21.96
CA ASN A 133 1.15 2.25 -22.81
C ASN A 133 -0.34 1.87 -22.98
N THR A 134 -0.75 0.62 -22.65
CA THR A 134 -2.10 0.15 -22.92
C THR A 134 -3.00 0.18 -21.67
N ILE A 135 -2.59 -0.47 -20.60
CA ILE A 135 -3.42 -0.69 -19.40
C ILE A 135 -2.77 -0.10 -18.15
N GLY A 136 -1.45 0.13 -18.21
CA GLY A 136 -0.64 0.51 -17.06
C GLY A 136 -0.16 -0.71 -16.25
N ALA A 137 1.13 -0.71 -15.93
CA ALA A 137 1.76 -1.81 -15.20
C ALA A 137 1.14 -2.04 -13.81
N THR A 138 0.74 -0.97 -13.14
CA THR A 138 0.11 -1.00 -11.81
C THR A 138 -1.20 -1.80 -11.78
N PHE A 139 -2.04 -1.67 -12.81
CA PHE A 139 -3.33 -2.37 -12.83
C PHE A 139 -3.15 -3.87 -13.03
N ILE A 140 -2.23 -4.27 -13.90
CA ILE A 140 -1.91 -5.68 -14.16
C ILE A 140 -1.31 -6.32 -12.89
N ASP A 141 -0.39 -5.62 -12.23
CA ASP A 141 0.21 -6.04 -10.98
C ASP A 141 -0.83 -6.19 -9.84
N MET A 142 -1.76 -5.26 -9.74
CA MET A 142 -2.86 -5.32 -8.78
C MET A 142 -3.74 -6.56 -9.00
N CYS A 143 -4.09 -6.87 -10.24
CA CYS A 143 -4.86 -8.08 -10.57
C CYS A 143 -4.07 -9.36 -10.23
N LEU A 144 -2.80 -9.42 -10.60
CA LEU A 144 -1.95 -10.57 -10.31
C LEU A 144 -1.79 -10.80 -8.81
N SER A 145 -1.47 -9.74 -8.06
CA SER A 145 -1.29 -9.82 -6.61
C SER A 145 -2.56 -10.25 -5.89
N GLY A 146 -3.73 -9.77 -6.34
CA GLY A 146 -5.03 -10.20 -5.81
C GLY A 146 -5.29 -11.68 -6.06
N ILE A 147 -5.05 -12.18 -7.27
CA ILE A 147 -5.22 -13.59 -7.63
C ILE A 147 -4.25 -14.49 -6.85
N LEU A 148 -2.99 -14.09 -6.75
CA LEU A 148 -1.99 -14.85 -5.99
C LEU A 148 -2.33 -14.91 -4.50
N TYR A 149 -2.78 -13.82 -3.91
CA TYR A 149 -3.17 -13.80 -2.50
C TYR A 149 -4.39 -14.68 -2.26
N TYR A 150 -5.41 -14.60 -3.12
CA TYR A 150 -6.60 -15.44 -3.04
C TYR A 150 -6.26 -16.93 -3.21
N GLY A 151 -5.42 -17.28 -4.18
CA GLY A 151 -4.98 -18.66 -4.38
C GLY A 151 -4.23 -19.24 -3.18
N ASN A 152 -3.34 -18.46 -2.57
CA ASN A 152 -2.65 -18.89 -1.34
C ASN A 152 -3.62 -19.05 -0.15
N MET A 153 -4.61 -18.18 -0.05
CA MET A 153 -5.64 -18.28 0.99
C MET A 153 -6.40 -19.63 0.89
N LEU A 154 -6.83 -20.00 -0.32
CA LEU A 154 -7.51 -21.27 -0.55
C LEU A 154 -6.64 -22.50 -0.23
N LEU A 155 -5.33 -22.40 -0.44
CA LEU A 155 -4.39 -23.49 -0.12
C LEU A 155 -4.13 -23.62 1.39
N VAL A 156 -4.19 -22.53 2.13
CA VAL A 156 -4.04 -22.53 3.59
C VAL A 156 -5.29 -23.09 4.24
N ASP A 157 -6.48 -22.66 3.82
CA ASP A 157 -7.77 -23.16 4.35
C ASP A 157 -7.92 -24.66 4.10
N ARG A 158 -7.54 -25.19 2.93
CA ARG A 158 -7.51 -26.64 2.68
C ARG A 158 -6.61 -27.43 3.62
N LYS A 159 -5.45 -26.86 3.99
CA LYS A 159 -4.53 -27.53 4.91
C LYS A 159 -5.04 -27.57 6.35
N GLU A 160 -5.80 -26.57 6.76
CA GLU A 160 -6.45 -26.58 8.09
C GLU A 160 -7.58 -27.62 8.15
N ASP A 161 -8.35 -27.77 7.07
CA ASP A 161 -9.37 -28.80 6.96
C ASP A 161 -8.79 -30.24 6.97
N GLU A 162 -7.65 -30.47 6.30
CA GLU A 162 -6.97 -31.79 6.31
C GLU A 162 -6.30 -32.15 7.65
N LEU A 163 -5.99 -31.19 8.50
CA LEU A 163 -5.41 -31.42 9.84
C LEU A 163 -6.46 -31.65 10.92
N CYS A 164 -7.73 -31.39 10.64
CA CYS A 164 -8.86 -31.64 11.55
C CYS A 164 -9.55 -33.02 11.35
N TYR A 165 -9.05 -33.84 10.45
CA TYR A 165 -9.41 -35.25 10.26
C TYR A 165 -8.24 -36.16 10.68
#